data_7021f63a4f14e5b25703021ab8ebb817
#
_entry.id   7021f63a4f14e5b25703021ab8ebb817
#
_cell.length_a   1.000
_cell.length_b   1.000
_cell.length_c   1.000
_cell.angle_alpha   90.00
_cell.angle_beta   90.00
_cell.angle_gamma   90.00
#
_symmetry.space_group_name_H-M   'P 1'
#
loop_
_entity.id
_entity.type
_entity.pdbx_description
1 polymer ?
#
loop_
_entity_poly.entity_id
_entity_poly.type
_entity_poly.pdbx_seq_one_letter_code
_entity_poly.pdbx_strand_id
1 'polypeptide(L)'
;MKRLFFIIIICCSALLGKGQILIHLDSDSIFTSLFRDGVEWGFRIKNNYMVGVSAAKTTDGYSSGYTLKILIKNLTESSYTFDPDLIFAEAYDEQETKDTVRIYTNVAYQKKIQNAETAAMIVLGLMGGLNSAFAGTQTTYVPVESNGYTTTQAVVNYNAFAQQAAQQASLNNILAVSSSMEQDKKIAEQGYLKKTTIFSKEGIVGFLKTEKTKGKMLVISIPIDGEKYVFSWDIRK
;
A
#
# COMPACT_ATOMS: atom_id res chain seq x y z
N MET A 1 -27.80 30.74 -7.44
CA MET A 1 -27.43 29.73 -6.43
C MET A 1 -27.84 28.28 -6.77
N LYS A 2 -28.05 27.90 -8.03
CA LYS A 2 -28.48 26.53 -8.43
C LYS A 2 -27.41 25.73 -9.21
N ARG A 3 -26.21 26.26 -9.43
CA ARG A 3 -25.15 25.58 -10.21
C ARG A 3 -24.00 24.96 -9.36
N LEU A 4 -23.99 25.19 -8.05
CA LEU A 4 -22.93 24.67 -7.16
C LEU A 4 -23.23 23.28 -6.59
N PHE A 5 -24.50 22.83 -6.68
CA PHE A 5 -24.91 21.51 -6.13
C PHE A 5 -24.62 20.34 -7.06
N PHE A 6 -24.35 20.59 -8.34
CA PHE A 6 -24.12 19.52 -9.32
C PHE A 6 -22.66 18.99 -9.36
N ILE A 7 -21.72 19.77 -8.83
CA ILE A 7 -20.29 19.39 -8.85
C ILE A 7 -19.92 18.45 -7.71
N ILE A 8 -20.66 18.49 -6.59
CA ILE A 8 -20.38 17.63 -5.42
C ILE A 8 -20.83 16.17 -5.63
N ILE A 9 -21.84 15.95 -6.49
CA ILE A 9 -22.34 14.58 -6.76
C ILE A 9 -21.43 13.78 -7.69
N ILE A 10 -20.62 14.44 -8.53
CA ILE A 10 -19.73 13.75 -9.48
C ILE A 10 -18.43 13.29 -8.82
N CYS A 11 -17.99 13.89 -7.71
CA CYS A 11 -16.77 13.44 -7.00
C CYS A 11 -16.97 12.21 -6.12
N CYS A 12 -18.21 11.84 -5.75
CA CYS A 12 -18.47 10.65 -4.93
C CYS A 12 -18.58 9.34 -5.71
N SER A 13 -18.68 9.37 -7.04
CA SER A 13 -18.85 8.17 -7.86
C SER A 13 -17.52 7.53 -8.36
N ALA A 14 -16.37 8.14 -8.08
CA ALA A 14 -15.06 7.64 -8.56
C ALA A 14 -14.36 6.67 -7.60
N LEU A 15 -14.95 6.33 -6.45
CA LEU A 15 -14.36 5.42 -5.45
C LEU A 15 -15.08 4.07 -5.36
N LEU A 16 -15.83 3.68 -6.37
CA LEU A 16 -16.27 2.29 -6.50
C LEU A 16 -15.05 1.46 -6.91
N GLY A 17 -14.23 1.09 -5.93
CA GLY A 17 -13.23 0.04 -6.10
C GLY A 17 -13.95 -1.18 -6.68
N LYS A 18 -13.57 -1.61 -7.88
CA LYS A 18 -14.08 -2.86 -8.47
C LYS A 18 -13.77 -3.97 -7.48
N GLY A 19 -14.78 -4.41 -6.73
CA GLY A 19 -14.67 -5.54 -5.84
C GLY A 19 -14.13 -6.74 -6.63
N GLN A 20 -13.17 -7.43 -6.08
CA GLN A 20 -12.67 -8.67 -6.68
C GLN A 20 -13.73 -9.74 -6.44
N ILE A 21 -14.03 -10.51 -7.47
CA ILE A 21 -15.00 -11.61 -7.38
C ILE A 21 -14.33 -12.79 -6.68
N LEU A 22 -14.96 -13.30 -5.64
CA LEU A 22 -14.52 -14.51 -4.95
C LEU A 22 -14.93 -15.73 -5.76
N ILE A 23 -13.97 -16.58 -6.14
CA ILE A 23 -14.24 -17.82 -6.87
C ILE A 23 -14.28 -18.99 -5.88
N HIS A 24 -15.33 -19.82 -5.99
CA HIS A 24 -15.52 -20.98 -5.16
C HIS A 24 -14.73 -22.18 -5.72
N LEU A 25 -13.79 -22.72 -4.93
CA LEU A 25 -12.97 -23.87 -5.35
C LEU A 25 -13.24 -25.17 -4.60
N ASP A 26 -14.01 -25.14 -3.50
CA ASP A 26 -14.15 -26.32 -2.65
C ASP A 26 -15.61 -26.54 -2.21
N SER A 27 -16.14 -27.75 -2.48
CA SER A 27 -17.53 -28.11 -2.22
C SER A 27 -17.82 -28.54 -0.77
N ASP A 28 -16.79 -28.85 0.02
CA ASP A 28 -16.97 -29.57 1.28
C ASP A 28 -17.06 -28.70 2.54
N SER A 29 -16.94 -27.38 2.42
CA SER A 29 -17.02 -26.46 3.57
C SER A 29 -18.14 -25.45 3.40
N ILE A 30 -18.77 -25.06 4.52
CA ILE A 30 -19.74 -23.97 4.52
C ILE A 30 -19.05 -22.69 4.06
N PHE A 31 -19.44 -22.21 2.89
CA PHE A 31 -18.92 -21.01 2.30
C PHE A 31 -20.03 -19.96 2.23
N THR A 32 -19.72 -18.77 2.70
CA THR A 32 -20.60 -17.60 2.59
C THR A 32 -19.78 -16.40 2.16
N SER A 33 -20.29 -15.62 1.22
CA SER A 33 -19.73 -14.31 0.90
C SER A 33 -20.65 -13.20 1.38
N LEU A 34 -20.06 -12.08 1.77
CA LEU A 34 -20.81 -10.85 2.06
C LEU A 34 -19.99 -9.62 1.61
N PHE A 35 -20.70 -8.58 1.20
CA PHE A 35 -20.10 -7.28 0.93
C PHE A 35 -20.16 -6.39 2.17
N ARG A 36 -19.01 -5.88 2.58
CA ARG A 36 -18.89 -4.90 3.66
C ARG A 36 -17.85 -3.86 3.29
N ASP A 37 -18.19 -2.59 3.46
CA ASP A 37 -17.32 -1.45 3.17
C ASP A 37 -16.76 -1.47 1.73
N GLY A 38 -17.58 -1.90 0.75
CA GLY A 38 -17.21 -1.99 -0.66
C GLY A 38 -16.25 -3.14 -1.01
N VAL A 39 -15.98 -4.05 -0.06
CA VAL A 39 -15.09 -5.19 -0.24
C VAL A 39 -15.86 -6.49 0.01
N GLU A 40 -15.65 -7.47 -0.88
CA GLU A 40 -16.21 -8.80 -0.71
C GLU A 40 -15.35 -9.62 0.25
N TRP A 41 -16.02 -10.22 1.23
CA TRP A 41 -15.44 -11.15 2.19
C TRP A 41 -15.94 -12.55 1.93
N GLY A 42 -15.03 -13.51 1.88
CA GLY A 42 -15.38 -14.94 1.92
C GLY A 42 -15.20 -15.50 3.32
N PHE A 43 -16.18 -16.28 3.79
CA PHE A 43 -16.15 -16.93 5.11
C PHE A 43 -16.24 -18.43 5.00
N ARG A 44 -15.44 -19.11 5.80
CA ARG A 44 -15.51 -20.57 5.98
C ARG A 44 -15.54 -20.89 7.46
N ILE A 45 -16.39 -21.88 7.80
CA ILE A 45 -16.45 -22.45 9.15
C ILE A 45 -16.13 -23.92 9.05
N LYS A 46 -15.06 -24.35 9.72
CA LYS A 46 -14.62 -25.73 9.77
C LYS A 46 -13.99 -25.99 11.15
N ASN A 47 -14.20 -27.18 11.74
CA ASN A 47 -13.60 -27.58 13.01
C ASN A 47 -13.70 -26.53 14.13
N ASN A 48 -14.85 -25.86 14.23
CA ASN A 48 -15.09 -24.80 15.20
C ASN A 48 -14.14 -23.57 15.08
N TYR A 49 -13.61 -23.33 13.90
CA TYR A 49 -12.98 -22.06 13.57
C TYR A 49 -13.74 -21.38 12.43
N MET A 50 -13.99 -20.09 12.58
CA MET A 50 -14.49 -19.26 11.49
C MET A 50 -13.34 -18.42 10.92
N VAL A 51 -13.11 -18.57 9.63
CA VAL A 51 -12.09 -17.81 8.91
C VAL A 51 -12.76 -16.96 7.85
N GLY A 52 -12.50 -15.66 7.89
CA GLY A 52 -12.96 -14.71 6.89
C GLY A 52 -11.76 -14.10 6.17
N VAL A 53 -11.81 -14.00 4.85
CA VAL A 53 -10.75 -13.38 4.06
C VAL A 53 -11.35 -12.45 3.03
N SER A 54 -10.73 -11.28 2.87
CA SER A 54 -10.95 -10.41 1.73
C SER A 54 -9.62 -10.04 1.08
N ALA A 55 -9.60 -9.91 -0.24
CA ALA A 55 -8.45 -9.48 -1.00
C ALA A 55 -8.77 -8.21 -1.77
N ALA A 56 -7.92 -7.21 -1.66
CA ALA A 56 -8.04 -5.96 -2.39
C ALA A 56 -6.69 -5.59 -3.02
N LYS A 57 -6.72 -5.09 -4.25
CA LYS A 57 -5.50 -4.56 -4.88
C LYS A 57 -5.01 -3.35 -4.11
N THR A 58 -3.74 -3.35 -3.76
CA THR A 58 -3.15 -2.27 -2.97
C THR A 58 -2.29 -1.36 -3.83
N THR A 59 -2.34 -0.06 -3.51
CA THR A 59 -1.52 1.00 -4.10
C THR A 59 -0.92 1.87 -3.00
N ASP A 60 -0.27 1.26 -2.02
CA ASP A 60 0.29 1.99 -0.88
C ASP A 60 1.71 2.51 -1.10
N GLY A 61 2.19 2.57 -2.33
CA GLY A 61 3.56 2.99 -2.63
C GLY A 61 4.66 2.01 -2.20
N TYR A 62 4.39 1.15 -1.23
CA TYR A 62 5.34 0.15 -0.72
C TYR A 62 5.13 -1.24 -1.32
N SER A 63 3.91 -1.56 -1.74
CA SER A 63 3.55 -2.82 -2.37
C SER A 63 2.60 -2.61 -3.54
N SER A 64 2.81 -3.33 -4.61
CA SER A 64 1.92 -3.34 -5.78
C SER A 64 1.08 -4.62 -5.89
N GLY A 65 1.08 -5.45 -4.86
CA GLY A 65 0.31 -6.70 -4.78
C GLY A 65 -1.09 -6.51 -4.21
N TYR A 66 -1.49 -7.46 -3.36
CA TYR A 66 -2.80 -7.46 -2.71
C TYR A 66 -2.67 -7.26 -1.21
N THR A 67 -3.65 -6.58 -0.63
CA THR A 67 -3.89 -6.56 0.81
C THR A 67 -4.90 -7.64 1.12
N LEU A 68 -4.51 -8.60 1.92
CA LEU A 68 -5.36 -9.66 2.45
C LEU A 68 -5.82 -9.24 3.84
N LYS A 69 -7.08 -8.92 4.02
CA LYS A 69 -7.67 -8.76 5.36
C LYS A 69 -8.14 -10.13 5.82
N ILE A 70 -7.73 -10.55 7.00
CA ILE A 70 -8.03 -11.88 7.55
C ILE A 70 -8.68 -11.71 8.91
N LEU A 71 -9.79 -12.41 9.10
CA LEU A 71 -10.48 -12.57 10.37
C LEU A 71 -10.41 -14.04 10.74
N ILE A 72 -10.00 -14.33 11.97
CA ILE A 72 -10.04 -15.69 12.53
C ILE A 72 -10.78 -15.60 13.85
N LYS A 73 -11.81 -16.43 14.02
CA LYS A 73 -12.53 -16.59 15.29
C LYS A 73 -12.42 -18.03 15.76
N ASN A 74 -11.88 -18.20 16.94
CA ASN A 74 -11.82 -19.48 17.62
C ASN A 74 -13.16 -19.75 18.33
N LEU A 75 -13.90 -20.76 17.87
CA LEU A 75 -15.17 -21.19 18.44
C LEU A 75 -15.01 -22.42 19.35
N THR A 76 -13.76 -22.91 19.54
CA THR A 76 -13.44 -24.03 20.42
C THR A 76 -13.40 -23.60 21.88
N GLU A 77 -13.28 -24.54 22.78
CA GLU A 77 -13.09 -24.28 24.24
C GLU A 77 -11.60 -24.14 24.63
N SER A 78 -10.68 -24.42 23.70
CA SER A 78 -9.23 -24.33 23.92
C SER A 78 -8.61 -23.11 23.19
N SER A 79 -7.46 -22.65 23.63
CA SER A 79 -6.70 -21.64 22.92
C SER A 79 -5.93 -22.25 21.75
N TYR A 80 -5.68 -21.44 20.71
CA TYR A 80 -4.90 -21.81 19.53
C TYR A 80 -3.86 -20.73 19.23
N THR A 81 -2.63 -21.12 18.96
CA THR A 81 -1.60 -20.16 18.53
C THR A 81 -1.56 -20.08 17.00
N PHE A 82 -2.06 -18.99 16.47
CA PHE A 82 -2.03 -18.68 15.05
C PHE A 82 -0.67 -18.13 14.65
N ASP A 83 -0.13 -18.66 13.56
CA ASP A 83 1.13 -18.21 12.98
C ASP A 83 0.91 -17.77 11.51
N PRO A 84 0.93 -16.46 11.21
CA PRO A 84 0.70 -15.95 9.87
C PRO A 84 1.79 -16.34 8.87
N ASP A 85 2.99 -16.73 9.32
CA ASP A 85 4.08 -17.15 8.45
C ASP A 85 3.81 -18.51 7.78
N LEU A 86 2.81 -19.26 8.28
CA LEU A 86 2.34 -20.50 7.68
C LEU A 86 1.31 -20.30 6.56
N ILE A 87 0.82 -19.08 6.36
CA ILE A 87 -0.09 -18.76 5.26
C ILE A 87 0.71 -18.74 3.96
N PHE A 88 0.16 -19.36 2.94
CA PHE A 88 0.77 -19.30 1.62
C PHE A 88 -0.21 -18.89 0.54
N ALA A 89 0.32 -18.32 -0.54
CA ALA A 89 -0.45 -17.82 -1.66
C ALA A 89 0.11 -18.36 -2.97
N GLU A 90 -0.80 -18.63 -3.89
CA GLU A 90 -0.50 -19.11 -5.25
C GLU A 90 -1.30 -18.30 -6.26
N ALA A 91 -0.70 -18.03 -7.41
CA ALA A 91 -1.38 -17.45 -8.54
C ALA A 91 -1.42 -18.46 -9.69
N TYR A 92 -2.53 -18.50 -10.41
CA TYR A 92 -2.73 -19.34 -11.58
C TYR A 92 -2.95 -18.46 -12.79
N ASP A 93 -2.27 -18.79 -13.90
CA ASP A 93 -2.47 -18.16 -15.19
C ASP A 93 -3.62 -18.80 -15.98
N GLU A 94 -3.75 -18.45 -17.27
CA GLU A 94 -4.77 -19.02 -18.16
C GLU A 94 -4.51 -20.49 -18.52
N GLN A 95 -3.28 -20.93 -18.45
CA GLN A 95 -2.85 -22.31 -18.70
C GLN A 95 -2.87 -23.16 -17.42
N GLU A 96 -3.38 -22.62 -16.32
CA GLU A 96 -3.38 -23.25 -15.00
C GLU A 96 -1.96 -23.48 -14.44
N THR A 97 -0.96 -22.80 -15.01
CA THR A 97 0.39 -22.80 -14.47
C THR A 97 0.39 -22.06 -13.13
N LYS A 98 1.04 -22.69 -12.15
CA LYS A 98 1.03 -22.26 -10.77
C LYS A 98 2.32 -21.54 -10.44
N ASP A 99 2.18 -20.32 -9.91
CA ASP A 99 3.27 -19.53 -9.35
C ASP A 99 3.06 -19.29 -7.85
N THR A 100 4.13 -19.42 -7.06
CA THR A 100 4.08 -19.07 -5.64
C THR A 100 4.12 -17.55 -5.48
N VAL A 101 3.15 -17.01 -4.75
CA VAL A 101 3.06 -15.58 -4.45
C VAL A 101 3.60 -15.33 -3.05
N ARG A 102 4.64 -14.53 -2.95
CA ARG A 102 5.23 -14.20 -1.67
C ARG A 102 4.26 -13.37 -0.83
N ILE A 103 4.01 -13.82 0.40
CA ILE A 103 3.37 -13.04 1.46
C ILE A 103 4.48 -12.43 2.31
N TYR A 104 4.42 -11.13 2.56
CA TYR A 104 5.40 -10.48 3.43
C TYR A 104 5.08 -10.80 4.88
N THR A 105 6.06 -11.24 5.66
CA THR A 105 5.96 -11.25 7.11
C THR A 105 5.91 -9.82 7.64
N ASN A 106 5.44 -9.61 8.87
CA ASN A 106 5.45 -8.28 9.47
C ASN A 106 6.85 -7.63 9.42
N VAL A 107 7.88 -8.39 9.79
CA VAL A 107 9.27 -7.90 9.77
C VAL A 107 9.74 -7.55 8.36
N ALA A 108 9.45 -8.40 7.38
CA ALA A 108 9.82 -8.17 5.98
C ALA A 108 9.10 -6.94 5.40
N TYR A 109 7.84 -6.73 5.76
CA TYR A 109 7.07 -5.58 5.30
C TYR A 109 7.55 -4.28 5.94
N GLN A 110 7.82 -4.27 7.24
CA GLN A 110 8.40 -3.11 7.94
C GLN A 110 9.76 -2.72 7.36
N LYS A 111 10.63 -3.69 7.08
CA LYS A 111 11.90 -3.43 6.40
C LYS A 111 11.71 -2.83 5.01
N LYS A 112 10.69 -3.28 4.27
CA LYS A 112 10.36 -2.73 2.95
C LYS A 112 9.90 -1.27 3.02
N ILE A 113 9.04 -0.93 3.99
CA ILE A 113 8.64 0.45 4.27
C ILE A 113 9.89 1.30 4.60
N GLN A 114 10.70 0.87 5.54
CA GLN A 114 11.91 1.58 5.96
C GLN A 114 12.88 1.85 4.79
N ASN A 115 13.09 0.86 3.91
CA ASN A 115 13.94 1.03 2.74
C ASN A 115 13.36 2.06 1.76
N ALA A 116 12.04 2.04 1.53
CA ALA A 116 11.37 3.00 0.67
C ALA A 116 11.40 4.42 1.25
N GLU A 117 11.19 4.57 2.56
CA GLU A 117 11.32 5.84 3.27
C GLU A 117 12.73 6.42 3.13
N THR A 118 13.75 5.60 3.36
CA THR A 118 15.16 6.01 3.22
C THR A 118 15.45 6.48 1.80
N ALA A 119 15.00 5.74 0.78
CA ALA A 119 15.17 6.12 -0.61
C ALA A 119 14.44 7.44 -0.95
N ALA A 120 13.20 7.62 -0.47
CA ALA A 120 12.43 8.85 -0.68
C ALA A 120 13.09 10.06 0.00
N MET A 121 13.61 9.90 1.21
CA MET A 121 14.32 10.97 1.92
C MET A 121 15.62 11.38 1.23
N ILE A 122 16.37 10.43 0.68
CA ILE A 122 17.57 10.73 -0.13
C ILE A 122 17.19 11.56 -1.37
N VAL A 123 16.14 11.12 -2.11
CA VAL A 123 15.68 11.84 -3.31
C VAL A 123 15.22 13.26 -2.96
N LEU A 124 14.41 13.41 -1.90
CA LEU A 124 13.94 14.71 -1.43
C LEU A 124 15.09 15.63 -0.99
N GLY A 125 16.07 15.09 -0.28
CA GLY A 125 17.26 15.82 0.13
C GLY A 125 18.09 16.32 -1.06
N LEU A 126 18.29 15.47 -2.06
CA LEU A 126 18.98 15.84 -3.30
C LEU A 126 18.22 16.90 -4.10
N MET A 127 16.91 16.71 -4.31
CA MET A 127 16.07 17.68 -5.04
C MET A 127 15.95 18.99 -4.30
N GLY A 128 15.82 18.98 -2.97
CA GLY A 128 15.79 20.16 -2.13
C GLY A 128 17.11 20.94 -2.20
N GLY A 129 18.24 20.24 -2.13
CA GLY A 129 19.57 20.83 -2.28
C GLY A 129 19.79 21.48 -3.64
N LEU A 130 19.41 20.82 -4.72
CA LEU A 130 19.50 21.38 -6.08
C LEU A 130 18.59 22.60 -6.25
N ASN A 131 17.33 22.52 -5.86
CA ASN A 131 16.40 23.64 -5.98
C ASN A 131 16.87 24.85 -5.17
N SER A 132 17.40 24.67 -3.97
CA SER A 132 17.91 25.76 -3.17
C SER A 132 19.21 26.37 -3.74
N ALA A 133 20.06 25.56 -4.39
CA ALA A 133 21.28 26.04 -5.03
C ALA A 133 20.98 26.97 -6.24
N PHE A 134 19.90 26.65 -6.98
CA PHE A 134 19.54 27.42 -8.16
C PHE A 134 18.54 28.57 -7.91
N ALA A 135 17.73 28.49 -6.85
CA ALA A 135 16.66 29.46 -6.56
C ALA A 135 17.16 30.88 -6.28
N GLY A 136 18.40 31.02 -5.83
CA GLY A 136 19.03 32.33 -5.59
C GLY A 136 19.72 32.95 -6.78
N THR A 137 19.83 32.26 -7.92
CA THR A 137 20.60 32.73 -9.08
C THR A 137 19.67 33.17 -10.20
N GLN A 138 19.84 34.42 -10.64
CA GLN A 138 19.17 34.97 -11.81
C GLN A 138 20.24 35.39 -12.83
N THR A 139 20.24 34.79 -14.00
CA THR A 139 21.14 35.18 -15.09
C THR A 139 20.44 36.19 -15.97
N THR A 140 21.00 37.40 -16.03
CA THR A 140 20.54 38.48 -16.92
C THR A 140 21.58 38.68 -18.02
N TYR A 141 21.13 38.76 -19.25
CA TYR A 141 22.01 39.04 -20.39
C TYR A 141 22.01 40.54 -20.67
N VAL A 142 23.16 41.17 -20.52
CA VAL A 142 23.30 42.61 -20.73
C VAL A 142 24.15 42.84 -21.98
N PRO A 143 23.68 43.67 -22.92
CA PRO A 143 24.52 44.07 -24.05
C PRO A 143 25.65 44.99 -23.56
N VAL A 144 26.86 44.66 -23.93
CA VAL A 144 28.07 45.44 -23.63
C VAL A 144 28.70 45.88 -24.94
N GLU A 145 28.83 47.19 -25.10
CA GLU A 145 29.55 47.78 -26.25
C GLU A 145 31.03 47.93 -25.92
N SER A 146 31.87 47.34 -26.75
CA SER A 146 33.33 47.51 -26.68
C SER A 146 33.89 47.62 -28.09
N ASN A 147 34.67 48.68 -28.33
CA ASN A 147 35.35 48.98 -29.63
C ASN A 147 34.42 48.95 -30.86
N GLY A 148 33.16 49.43 -30.70
CA GLY A 148 32.18 49.47 -31.78
C GLY A 148 31.47 48.15 -32.08
N TYR A 149 31.67 47.15 -31.25
CA TYR A 149 30.94 45.85 -31.31
C TYR A 149 30.07 45.67 -30.08
N THR A 150 28.82 45.28 -30.29
CA THR A 150 27.92 44.94 -29.22
C THR A 150 28.05 43.42 -28.93
N THR A 151 28.48 43.08 -27.73
CA THR A 151 28.51 41.69 -27.25
C THR A 151 27.53 41.51 -26.10
N THR A 152 26.98 40.31 -25.93
CA THR A 152 26.08 40.02 -24.83
C THR A 152 26.88 39.35 -23.71
N GLN A 153 26.86 39.93 -22.52
CA GLN A 153 27.52 39.40 -21.35
C GLN A 153 26.44 38.82 -20.38
N ALA A 154 26.64 37.61 -19.91
CA ALA A 154 25.80 37.02 -18.88
C ALA A 154 26.21 37.55 -17.50
N VAL A 155 25.29 38.22 -16.82
CA VAL A 155 25.47 38.68 -15.44
C VAL A 155 24.64 37.82 -14.54
N VAL A 156 25.28 37.12 -13.62
CA VAL A 156 24.61 36.26 -12.61
C VAL A 156 24.37 37.11 -11.38
N ASN A 157 23.11 37.40 -11.12
CA ASN A 157 22.68 38.05 -9.88
C ASN A 157 22.33 37.01 -8.83
N TYR A 158 22.84 37.19 -7.62
CA TYR A 158 22.57 36.29 -6.49
C TYR A 158 21.57 36.94 -5.54
N ASN A 159 20.49 36.24 -5.26
CA ASN A 159 19.46 36.65 -4.30
C ASN A 159 19.44 35.70 -3.11
N ALA A 160 20.11 36.07 -2.03
CA ALA A 160 20.19 35.26 -0.79
C ALA A 160 18.81 35.00 -0.13
N PHE A 161 17.89 35.96 -0.27
CA PHE A 161 16.55 35.81 0.28
C PHE A 161 15.73 34.74 -0.46
N ALA A 162 15.81 34.74 -1.80
CA ALA A 162 15.15 33.69 -2.60
C ALA A 162 15.72 32.29 -2.33
N GLN A 163 17.04 32.20 -2.11
CA GLN A 163 17.68 30.95 -1.73
C GLN A 163 17.21 30.47 -0.35
N GLN A 164 17.15 31.35 0.64
CA GLN A 164 16.69 31.01 1.99
C GLN A 164 15.21 30.57 1.99
N ALA A 165 14.35 31.25 1.22
CA ALA A 165 12.94 30.87 1.08
C ALA A 165 12.79 29.49 0.44
N ALA A 166 13.58 29.16 -0.58
CA ALA A 166 13.58 27.84 -1.20
C ALA A 166 14.09 26.74 -0.29
N GLN A 167 15.10 27.02 0.55
CA GLN A 167 15.57 26.09 1.58
C GLN A 167 14.49 25.81 2.62
N GLN A 168 13.80 26.85 3.09
CA GLN A 168 12.71 26.69 4.06
C GLN A 168 11.53 25.89 3.48
N ALA A 169 11.15 26.16 2.23
CA ALA A 169 10.12 25.41 1.54
C ALA A 169 10.50 23.92 1.38
N SER A 170 11.76 23.65 1.05
CA SER A 170 12.29 22.29 0.95
C SER A 170 12.24 21.55 2.30
N LEU A 171 12.66 22.20 3.38
CA LEU A 171 12.59 21.63 4.74
C LEU A 171 11.15 21.31 5.15
N ASN A 172 10.21 22.23 4.88
CA ASN A 172 8.80 22.02 5.18
C ASN A 172 8.22 20.82 4.40
N ASN A 173 8.58 20.64 3.15
CA ASN A 173 8.18 19.49 2.33
C ASN A 173 8.75 18.18 2.90
N ILE A 174 10.02 18.16 3.31
CA ILE A 174 10.65 16.99 3.94
C ILE A 174 9.92 16.62 5.23
N LEU A 175 9.60 17.59 6.10
CA LEU A 175 8.87 17.36 7.34
C LEU A 175 7.45 16.82 7.08
N ALA A 176 6.72 17.36 6.10
CA ALA A 176 5.38 16.90 5.73
C ALA A 176 5.39 15.45 5.23
N VAL A 177 6.34 15.09 4.37
CA VAL A 177 6.50 13.72 3.86
C VAL A 177 6.89 12.76 4.99
N SER A 178 7.83 13.16 5.86
CA SER A 178 8.27 12.36 7.00
C SER A 178 7.12 12.04 7.97
N SER A 179 6.28 13.03 8.29
CA SER A 179 5.12 12.82 9.19
C SER A 179 4.08 11.87 8.58
N SER A 180 3.82 11.97 7.29
CA SER A 180 2.93 11.03 6.56
C SER A 180 3.46 9.61 6.60
N MET A 181 4.75 9.42 6.35
CA MET A 181 5.41 8.11 6.39
C MET A 181 5.36 7.47 7.77
N GLU A 182 5.57 8.25 8.85
CA GLU A 182 5.43 7.75 10.22
C GLU A 182 4.02 7.27 10.54
N GLN A 183 3.00 7.97 10.04
CA GLN A 183 1.61 7.57 10.22
C GLN A 183 1.32 6.26 9.50
N ASP A 184 1.74 6.12 8.24
CA ASP A 184 1.58 4.88 7.47
C ASP A 184 2.27 3.70 8.13
N LYS A 185 3.46 3.92 8.69
CA LYS A 185 4.19 2.91 9.44
C LYS A 185 3.46 2.46 10.70
N LYS A 186 2.90 3.39 11.48
CA LYS A 186 2.11 3.04 12.67
C LYS A 186 0.88 2.22 12.32
N ILE A 187 0.16 2.58 11.25
CA ILE A 187 -0.99 1.82 10.75
C ILE A 187 -0.56 0.41 10.34
N ALA A 188 0.56 0.30 9.62
CA ALA A 188 1.10 -0.99 9.22
C ALA A 188 1.54 -1.84 10.43
N GLU A 189 2.15 -1.26 11.45
CA GLU A 189 2.57 -1.97 12.66
C GLU A 189 1.41 -2.49 13.49
N GLN A 190 0.34 -1.70 13.62
CA GLN A 190 -0.80 -2.04 14.48
C GLN A 190 -1.76 -3.03 13.84
N GLY A 191 -1.99 -2.94 12.53
CA GLY A 191 -2.94 -3.79 11.82
C GLY A 191 -2.35 -5.03 11.17
N TYR A 192 -1.02 -5.16 11.10
CA TYR A 192 -0.37 -6.30 10.48
C TYR A 192 -0.48 -7.55 11.35
N LEU A 193 -0.89 -8.68 10.75
CA LEU A 193 -0.98 -9.94 11.47
C LEU A 193 0.38 -10.40 11.98
N LYS A 194 0.40 -10.78 13.26
CA LYS A 194 1.58 -11.32 13.96
C LYS A 194 1.20 -12.65 14.58
N LYS A 195 2.21 -13.46 14.88
CA LYS A 195 2.01 -14.68 15.67
C LYS A 195 1.34 -14.32 16.99
N THR A 196 0.19 -14.95 17.26
CA THR A 196 -0.67 -14.59 18.40
C THR A 196 -1.48 -15.79 18.90
N THR A 197 -1.72 -15.86 20.21
CA THR A 197 -2.61 -16.85 20.78
C THR A 197 -4.04 -16.29 20.78
N ILE A 198 -4.97 -17.04 20.19
CA ILE A 198 -6.40 -16.75 20.15
C ILE A 198 -7.06 -17.63 21.21
N PHE A 199 -7.56 -17.01 22.28
CA PHE A 199 -8.21 -17.75 23.35
C PHE A 199 -9.58 -18.27 22.91
N SER A 200 -10.17 -19.15 23.74
CA SER A 200 -11.53 -19.66 23.52
C SER A 200 -12.52 -18.53 23.29
N LYS A 201 -13.35 -18.65 22.24
CA LYS A 201 -14.38 -17.69 21.80
C LYS A 201 -13.86 -16.32 21.34
N GLU A 202 -12.56 -16.09 21.37
CA GLU A 202 -11.95 -14.86 20.86
C GLU A 202 -11.77 -14.90 19.34
N GLY A 203 -11.51 -13.73 18.77
CA GLY A 203 -11.17 -13.55 17.37
C GLY A 203 -10.13 -12.47 17.17
N ILE A 204 -9.38 -12.60 16.09
CA ILE A 204 -8.42 -11.60 15.64
C ILE A 204 -8.80 -11.11 14.25
N VAL A 205 -8.47 -9.85 13.97
CA VAL A 205 -8.56 -9.25 12.64
C VAL A 205 -7.25 -8.54 12.37
N GLY A 206 -6.74 -8.73 11.17
CA GLY A 206 -5.57 -8.01 10.72
C GLY A 206 -5.37 -8.15 9.22
N PHE A 207 -4.26 -7.68 8.73
CA PHE A 207 -3.96 -7.78 7.30
C PHE A 207 -2.55 -8.30 7.02
N LEU A 208 -2.36 -8.82 5.82
CA LEU A 208 -1.07 -9.20 5.23
C LEU A 208 -0.96 -8.55 3.85
N LYS A 209 0.25 -8.39 3.37
CA LYS A 209 0.54 -7.89 2.03
C LYS A 209 1.21 -8.97 1.20
N THR A 210 0.85 -9.03 -0.08
CA THR A 210 1.53 -9.90 -1.03
C THR A 210 2.43 -9.09 -1.95
N GLU A 211 3.36 -9.75 -2.59
CA GLU A 211 4.03 -9.17 -3.75
C GLU A 211 3.07 -9.09 -4.95
N LYS A 212 3.49 -8.33 -5.96
CA LYS A 212 2.78 -8.24 -7.23
C LYS A 212 2.82 -9.60 -7.93
N THR A 213 1.67 -10.09 -8.33
CA THR A 213 1.57 -11.30 -9.14
C THR A 213 0.86 -11.02 -10.45
N LYS A 214 1.14 -11.87 -11.43
CA LYS A 214 0.46 -11.94 -12.71
C LYS A 214 -0.33 -13.25 -12.73
N GLY A 215 -1.58 -13.20 -13.09
CA GLY A 215 -2.42 -14.39 -13.16
C GLY A 215 -3.88 -14.01 -13.32
N LYS A 216 -4.73 -15.04 -13.48
CA LYS A 216 -6.18 -14.86 -13.51
C LYS A 216 -6.82 -15.13 -12.15
N MET A 217 -6.16 -15.95 -11.33
CA MET A 217 -6.70 -16.39 -10.05
C MET A 217 -5.62 -16.33 -8.95
N LEU A 218 -5.98 -15.77 -7.81
CA LEU A 218 -5.17 -15.77 -6.59
C LEU A 218 -5.80 -16.75 -5.59
N VAL A 219 -5.03 -17.70 -5.10
CA VAL A 219 -5.46 -18.69 -4.11
C VAL A 219 -4.68 -18.49 -2.82
N ILE A 220 -5.40 -18.33 -1.72
CA ILE A 220 -4.83 -18.17 -0.37
C ILE A 220 -5.18 -19.38 0.47
N SER A 221 -4.20 -19.96 1.11
CA SER A 221 -4.34 -21.10 2.00
C SER A 221 -3.91 -20.74 3.41
N ILE A 222 -4.82 -20.91 4.37
CA ILE A 222 -4.62 -20.56 5.77
C ILE A 222 -4.72 -21.86 6.58
N PRO A 223 -3.60 -22.37 7.11
CA PRO A 223 -3.63 -23.54 8.00
C PRO A 223 -4.03 -23.10 9.42
N ILE A 224 -5.00 -23.78 9.99
CA ILE A 224 -5.45 -23.61 11.39
C ILE A 224 -5.73 -24.97 11.98
N ASP A 225 -5.03 -25.31 13.06
CA ASP A 225 -5.25 -26.53 13.83
C ASP A 225 -5.32 -27.81 12.97
N GLY A 226 -4.34 -27.98 12.09
CA GLY A 226 -4.24 -29.11 11.17
C GLY A 226 -5.16 -29.04 9.94
N GLU A 227 -6.07 -28.08 9.89
CA GLU A 227 -6.99 -27.89 8.78
C GLU A 227 -6.57 -26.76 7.85
N LYS A 228 -6.93 -26.90 6.57
CA LYS A 228 -6.59 -25.90 5.53
C LYS A 228 -7.85 -25.18 5.06
N TYR A 229 -7.86 -23.86 5.22
CA TYR A 229 -8.90 -22.97 4.70
C TYR A 229 -8.41 -22.34 3.41
N VAL A 230 -9.09 -22.61 2.30
CA VAL A 230 -8.68 -22.15 0.98
C VAL A 230 -9.67 -21.13 0.44
N PHE A 231 -9.16 -20.00 -0.03
CA PHE A 231 -9.94 -18.91 -0.65
C PHE A 231 -9.32 -18.55 -1.99
N SER A 232 -10.15 -18.23 -2.95
CA SER A 232 -9.68 -17.87 -4.28
C SER A 232 -10.44 -16.68 -4.86
N TRP A 233 -9.73 -15.84 -5.59
CA TRP A 233 -10.27 -14.65 -6.24
C TRP A 233 -9.86 -14.60 -7.70
N ASP A 234 -10.80 -14.19 -8.55
CA ASP A 234 -10.47 -13.77 -9.91
C ASP A 234 -9.76 -12.41 -9.86
N ILE A 235 -8.51 -12.37 -10.31
CA ILE A 235 -7.68 -11.16 -10.33
C ILE A 235 -7.46 -10.61 -11.74
N ARG A 236 -8.18 -11.13 -12.75
CA ARG A 236 -8.20 -10.56 -14.09
C ARG A 236 -8.70 -9.11 -14.04
N LYS A 237 -8.19 -8.30 -14.92
CA LYS A 237 -8.62 -6.91 -15.08
C LYS A 237 -9.77 -6.82 -16.09
#